data_b3fb7c543b1c5b5be3b6518def0c9c3c
#
_entry.id   b3fb7c543b1c5b5be3b6518def0c9c3c
#
_cell.length_a   1.000
_cell.length_b   1.000
_cell.length_c   1.000
_cell.angle_alpha   90.00
_cell.angle_beta   90.00
_cell.angle_gamma   90.00
#
_symmetry.space_group_name_H-M   'P 1'
#
loop_
_entity.id
_entity.type
_entity.pdbx_description
1 polymer ?
#
loop_
_entity_poly.entity_id
_entity_poly.type
_entity_poly.pdbx_seq_one_letter_code
_entity_poly.pdbx_strand_id
1 'polypeptide(L)'
;KKQYGAQGRPQGAQRTPDSRLQPLGDLAVTDPSFDANAMQEKISNLYVQMQNCWTDKNIESLRPYFTDAFFTQMERQLNGLKSRGLTNHVDRIAVLGVNLRGFYKQGGDEHLIVELRTRIVDYTVQDSDKKLVSGDRNREKFMTYEWDMCRAEGSVTTREGAMQSVSCPGCGAPLSINTTAKCPYCGRVVTLDEHDWALCAIKGISQTTR
;
A
#
# COMPACT_ATOMS: atom_id res chain seq x y z
N LYS A 1 -2.44 -13.50 -21.86
CA LYS A 1 -1.77 -12.19 -21.77
C LYS A 1 -1.66 -11.84 -20.28
N LYS A 2 -0.44 -11.85 -19.73
CA LYS A 2 -0.19 -11.45 -18.35
C LYS A 2 -0.24 -9.92 -18.29
N GLN A 3 -1.14 -9.38 -17.47
CA GLN A 3 -1.24 -7.96 -17.22
C GLN A 3 -0.24 -7.60 -16.10
N TYR A 4 0.66 -6.69 -16.39
CA TYR A 4 1.70 -6.23 -15.47
C TYR A 4 1.27 -4.89 -14.90
N GLY A 5 0.95 -4.84 -13.63
CA GLY A 5 0.64 -3.62 -12.88
C GLY A 5 1.03 -3.82 -11.43
N ALA A 6 1.27 -2.73 -10.71
CA ALA A 6 1.60 -2.73 -9.28
C ALA A 6 0.57 -3.48 -8.41
N GLN A 7 -0.56 -3.80 -9.01
CA GLN A 7 -1.70 -4.38 -8.33
C GLN A 7 -2.13 -5.62 -9.09
N GLY A 8 -2.22 -6.74 -8.38
CA GLY A 8 -2.64 -8.02 -8.93
C GLY A 8 -3.93 -7.90 -9.75
N ARG A 9 -4.13 -8.83 -10.66
CA ARG A 9 -5.32 -8.88 -11.52
C ARG A 9 -6.59 -8.71 -10.70
N PRO A 10 -7.49 -7.78 -11.06
CA PRO A 10 -8.85 -7.81 -10.57
C PRO A 10 -9.57 -8.98 -11.26
N GLN A 11 -9.52 -10.14 -10.68
CA GLN A 11 -10.37 -11.27 -11.04
C GLN A 11 -11.20 -11.58 -9.82
N GLY A 12 -12.31 -10.83 -9.64
CA GLY A 12 -13.38 -11.26 -8.76
C GLY A 12 -12.95 -11.72 -7.36
N ALA A 13 -11.87 -11.15 -6.82
CA ALA A 13 -11.46 -11.46 -5.46
C ALA A 13 -12.63 -11.10 -4.53
N GLN A 14 -13.01 -12.03 -3.68
CA GLN A 14 -14.10 -11.80 -2.76
C GLN A 14 -13.69 -10.73 -1.75
N ARG A 15 -14.59 -9.76 -1.55
CA ARG A 15 -14.46 -8.78 -0.47
C ARG A 15 -14.46 -9.47 0.87
N THR A 16 -13.78 -8.89 1.83
CA THR A 16 -13.94 -9.27 3.23
C THR A 16 -15.42 -9.08 3.62
N PRO A 17 -16.11 -10.12 4.13
CA PRO A 17 -17.52 -10.01 4.51
C PRO A 17 -17.74 -8.96 5.60
N ASP A 18 -18.80 -8.16 5.48
CA ASP A 18 -19.14 -7.15 6.49
C ASP A 18 -19.40 -7.77 7.87
N SER A 19 -19.90 -9.00 7.92
CA SER A 19 -20.12 -9.77 9.17
C SER A 19 -18.82 -10.05 9.95
N ARG A 20 -17.64 -9.93 9.31
CA ARG A 20 -16.35 -10.06 9.97
C ARG A 20 -15.85 -8.74 10.55
N LEU A 21 -16.39 -7.61 10.09
CA LEU A 21 -15.89 -6.30 10.42
C LEU A 21 -16.58 -5.72 11.66
N GLN A 22 -15.78 -5.16 12.55
CA GLN A 22 -16.21 -4.34 13.66
C GLN A 22 -16.32 -2.87 13.21
N PRO A 23 -17.25 -2.09 13.79
CA PRO A 23 -17.39 -0.67 13.48
C PRO A 23 -16.13 0.12 13.87
N LEU A 24 -15.79 1.17 13.10
CA LEU A 24 -14.66 2.05 13.40
C LEU A 24 -14.80 2.78 14.76
N GLY A 25 -16.03 2.95 15.24
CA GLY A 25 -16.27 3.52 16.57
C GLY A 25 -15.64 2.69 17.69
N ASP A 26 -15.60 1.37 17.54
CA ASP A 26 -14.97 0.48 18.53
C ASP A 26 -13.44 0.62 18.50
N LEU A 27 -12.84 0.92 17.34
CA LEU A 27 -11.43 1.22 17.23
C LEU A 27 -11.08 2.51 17.96
N ALA A 28 -11.92 3.54 17.86
CA ALA A 28 -11.71 4.81 18.54
C ALA A 28 -11.74 4.70 20.09
N VAL A 29 -12.35 3.65 20.65
CA VAL A 29 -12.33 3.37 22.10
C VAL A 29 -10.93 2.92 22.55
N THR A 30 -10.26 2.09 21.76
CA THR A 30 -8.91 1.57 22.06
C THR A 30 -7.80 2.47 21.56
N ASP A 31 -8.07 3.27 20.55
CA ASP A 31 -7.17 4.25 19.95
C ASP A 31 -7.87 5.62 19.79
N PRO A 32 -7.96 6.44 20.85
CA PRO A 32 -8.61 7.74 20.78
C PRO A 32 -7.95 8.75 19.83
N SER A 33 -6.72 8.46 19.38
CA SER A 33 -5.99 9.30 18.41
C SER A 33 -6.26 8.90 16.95
N PHE A 34 -6.99 7.81 16.72
CA PHE A 34 -7.36 7.39 15.37
C PHE A 34 -8.30 8.42 14.72
N ASP A 35 -7.88 8.96 13.59
CA ASP A 35 -8.67 9.89 12.78
C ASP A 35 -8.96 9.27 11.42
N ALA A 36 -10.24 9.00 11.17
CA ALA A 36 -10.68 8.37 9.92
C ALA A 36 -10.40 9.24 8.68
N ASN A 37 -10.52 10.57 8.79
CA ASN A 37 -10.26 11.48 7.68
C ASN A 37 -8.75 11.52 7.36
N ALA A 38 -7.91 11.63 8.38
CA ALA A 38 -6.46 11.57 8.22
C ALA A 38 -6.01 10.24 7.60
N MET A 39 -6.63 9.12 8.00
CA MET A 39 -6.35 7.82 7.41
C MET A 39 -6.78 7.74 5.94
N GLN A 40 -7.93 8.28 5.57
CA GLN A 40 -8.38 8.35 4.17
C GLN A 40 -7.43 9.18 3.31
N GLU A 41 -6.94 10.31 3.82
CA GLU A 41 -5.95 11.15 3.15
C GLU A 41 -4.62 10.43 2.98
N LYS A 42 -4.12 9.78 4.04
CA LYS A 42 -2.91 8.95 4.01
C LYS A 42 -2.99 7.88 2.93
N ILE A 43 -4.10 7.15 2.85
CA ILE A 43 -4.32 6.09 1.85
C ILE A 43 -4.35 6.68 0.44
N SER A 44 -5.03 7.81 0.24
CA SER A 44 -5.07 8.50 -1.06
C SER A 44 -3.67 8.88 -1.53
N ASN A 45 -2.88 9.49 -0.65
CA ASN A 45 -1.51 9.91 -0.94
C ASN A 45 -0.60 8.71 -1.19
N LEU A 46 -0.72 7.67 -0.38
CA LEU A 46 0.05 6.44 -0.53
C LEU A 46 -0.23 5.75 -1.87
N TYR A 47 -1.51 5.73 -2.32
CA TYR A 47 -1.86 5.18 -3.63
C TYR A 47 -1.15 5.91 -4.76
N VAL A 48 -1.18 7.25 -4.77
CA VAL A 48 -0.53 8.06 -5.81
C VAL A 48 0.98 7.85 -5.79
N GLN A 49 1.61 7.90 -4.61
CA GLN A 49 3.04 7.65 -4.46
C GLN A 49 3.43 6.25 -4.95
N MET A 50 2.64 5.24 -4.61
CA MET A 50 2.88 3.87 -5.00
C MET A 50 2.89 3.71 -6.53
N GLN A 51 1.95 4.34 -7.24
CA GLN A 51 1.90 4.30 -8.70
C GLN A 51 3.10 5.00 -9.35
N ASN A 52 3.49 6.17 -8.83
CA ASN A 52 4.66 6.90 -9.32
C ASN A 52 5.95 6.10 -9.09
N CYS A 53 6.18 5.61 -7.87
CA CYS A 53 7.34 4.78 -7.55
C CYS A 53 7.41 3.51 -8.40
N TRP A 54 6.26 2.92 -8.73
CA TRP A 54 6.17 1.76 -9.61
C TRP A 54 6.62 2.10 -11.03
N THR A 55 6.12 3.19 -11.61
CA THR A 55 6.51 3.68 -12.94
C THR A 55 8.01 3.99 -12.99
N ASP A 56 8.54 4.61 -11.94
CA ASP A 56 9.97 4.95 -11.81
C ASP A 56 10.86 3.73 -11.49
N LYS A 57 10.25 2.58 -11.27
CA LYS A 57 10.95 1.33 -10.89
C LYS A 57 11.76 1.45 -9.60
N ASN A 58 11.36 2.31 -8.68
CA ASN A 58 12.01 2.54 -7.40
C ASN A 58 10.97 2.66 -6.28
N ILE A 59 10.81 1.59 -5.50
CA ILE A 59 9.83 1.48 -4.42
C ILE A 59 10.44 1.60 -3.01
N GLU A 60 11.73 1.89 -2.89
CA GLU A 60 12.41 1.94 -1.58
C GLU A 60 11.79 2.95 -0.60
N SER A 61 11.32 4.09 -1.10
CA SER A 61 10.66 5.11 -0.28
C SER A 61 9.31 4.66 0.30
N LEU A 62 8.73 3.59 -0.23
CA LEU A 62 7.46 3.03 0.23
C LEU A 62 7.62 2.04 1.38
N ARG A 63 8.85 1.59 1.65
CA ARG A 63 9.12 0.57 2.67
C ARG A 63 8.52 0.88 4.04
N PRO A 64 8.55 2.13 4.56
CA PRO A 64 7.94 2.46 5.86
C PRO A 64 6.41 2.29 5.93
N TYR A 65 5.74 2.20 4.78
CA TYR A 65 4.28 2.12 4.67
C TYR A 65 3.78 0.72 4.35
N PHE A 66 4.69 -0.25 4.15
CA PHE A 66 4.37 -1.61 3.77
C PHE A 66 4.86 -2.60 4.81
N THR A 67 4.14 -3.71 4.99
CA THR A 67 4.72 -4.87 5.67
C THR A 67 5.88 -5.45 4.86
N ASP A 68 6.82 -6.12 5.50
CA ASP A 68 7.96 -6.76 4.81
C ASP A 68 7.52 -7.75 3.74
N ALA A 69 6.49 -8.52 4.03
CA ALA A 69 5.94 -9.50 3.08
C ALA A 69 5.37 -8.82 1.83
N PHE A 70 4.60 -7.73 2.02
CA PHE A 70 4.01 -6.99 0.91
C PHE A 70 5.09 -6.25 0.10
N PHE A 71 6.06 -5.63 0.77
CA PHE A 71 7.19 -4.98 0.10
C PHE A 71 7.97 -5.98 -0.76
N THR A 72 8.32 -7.14 -0.20
CA THR A 72 9.04 -8.19 -0.93
C THR A 72 8.25 -8.70 -2.14
N GLN A 73 6.93 -8.82 -2.02
CA GLN A 73 6.07 -9.19 -3.15
C GLN A 73 6.11 -8.13 -4.26
N MET A 74 5.99 -6.85 -3.92
CA MET A 74 6.07 -5.73 -4.85
C MET A 74 7.44 -5.67 -5.54
N GLU A 75 8.52 -5.79 -4.77
CA GLU A 75 9.89 -5.80 -5.29
C GLU A 75 10.12 -6.94 -6.28
N ARG A 76 9.63 -8.15 -5.98
CA ARG A 76 9.72 -9.31 -6.87
C ARG A 76 9.00 -9.06 -8.19
N GLN A 77 7.81 -8.47 -8.16
CA GLN A 77 7.05 -8.13 -9.36
C GLN A 77 7.78 -7.07 -10.20
N LEU A 78 8.33 -6.05 -9.55
CA LEU A 78 9.07 -4.97 -10.20
C LEU A 78 10.37 -5.49 -10.83
N ASN A 79 11.10 -6.35 -10.14
CA ASN A 79 12.29 -7.01 -10.66
C ASN A 79 11.98 -7.90 -11.86
N GLY A 80 10.80 -8.50 -11.89
CA GLY A 80 10.29 -9.23 -13.06
C GLY A 80 10.03 -8.34 -14.28
N LEU A 81 9.67 -7.07 -14.10
CA LEU A 81 9.60 -6.09 -15.21
C LEU A 81 10.99 -5.66 -15.65
N LYS A 82 11.85 -5.29 -14.68
CA LYS A 82 13.24 -4.86 -14.94
C LYS A 82 14.01 -5.90 -15.76
N SER A 83 13.96 -7.16 -15.36
CA SER A 83 14.68 -8.26 -16.03
C SER A 83 14.23 -8.50 -17.48
N ARG A 84 13.03 -8.06 -17.85
CA ARG A 84 12.50 -8.15 -19.21
C ARG A 84 12.62 -6.86 -20.00
N GLY A 85 13.26 -5.83 -19.44
CA GLY A 85 13.36 -4.52 -20.05
C GLY A 85 12.01 -3.85 -20.31
N LEU A 86 11.09 -3.99 -19.34
CA LEU A 86 9.73 -3.46 -19.43
C LEU A 86 9.51 -2.37 -18.39
N THR A 87 8.76 -1.34 -18.77
CA THR A 87 8.20 -0.35 -17.85
C THR A 87 6.68 -0.36 -17.93
N ASN A 88 6.04 -0.52 -16.78
CA ASN A 88 4.60 -0.30 -16.67
C ASN A 88 4.37 1.15 -16.24
N HIS A 89 3.69 1.90 -17.09
CA HIS A 89 3.29 3.28 -16.84
C HIS A 89 1.88 3.31 -16.26
N VAL A 90 1.71 4.09 -15.21
CA VAL A 90 0.41 4.42 -14.64
C VAL A 90 0.27 5.93 -14.65
N ASP A 91 -0.54 6.43 -15.58
CA ASP A 91 -0.72 7.85 -15.84
C ASP A 91 -2.13 8.32 -15.43
N ARG A 92 -2.35 9.62 -15.38
CA ARG A 92 -3.65 10.26 -15.08
C ARG A 92 -4.30 9.71 -13.82
N ILE A 93 -3.49 9.52 -12.78
CA ILE A 93 -3.90 8.90 -11.53
C ILE A 93 -4.92 9.82 -10.82
N ALA A 94 -6.08 9.27 -10.48
CA ALA A 94 -7.07 9.95 -9.66
C ALA A 94 -7.67 8.99 -8.63
N VAL A 95 -7.70 9.41 -7.38
CA VAL A 95 -8.43 8.74 -6.31
C VAL A 95 -9.85 9.28 -6.31
N LEU A 96 -10.83 8.43 -6.56
CA LEU A 96 -12.25 8.77 -6.68
C LEU A 96 -12.99 8.61 -5.36
N GLY A 97 -12.43 7.86 -4.42
CA GLY A 97 -12.98 7.67 -3.09
C GLY A 97 -12.23 6.65 -2.28
N VAL A 98 -12.18 6.90 -0.99
CA VAL A 98 -11.65 6.00 0.04
C VAL A 98 -12.73 5.80 1.09
N ASN A 99 -13.12 4.55 1.33
CA ASN A 99 -14.11 4.18 2.33
C ASN A 99 -13.51 3.19 3.31
N LEU A 100 -13.37 3.59 4.58
CA LEU A 100 -12.95 2.70 5.66
C LEU A 100 -14.16 1.83 6.05
N ARG A 101 -14.12 0.54 5.72
CA ARG A 101 -15.27 -0.36 5.89
C ARG A 101 -15.43 -0.85 7.33
N GLY A 102 -14.36 -0.93 8.08
CA GLY A 102 -14.31 -1.46 9.44
C GLY A 102 -12.98 -2.17 9.68
N PHE A 103 -12.85 -2.79 10.84
CA PHE A 103 -11.64 -3.51 11.23
C PHE A 103 -11.95 -4.87 11.83
N TYR A 104 -10.95 -5.74 11.91
CA TYR A 104 -11.02 -7.00 12.65
C TYR A 104 -9.67 -7.31 13.29
N LYS A 105 -9.66 -8.23 14.25
CA LYS A 105 -8.45 -8.70 14.92
C LYS A 105 -8.18 -10.15 14.56
N GLN A 106 -6.93 -10.47 14.25
CA GLN A 106 -6.51 -11.81 13.94
C GLN A 106 -5.03 -12.01 14.20
N GLY A 107 -4.66 -13.07 14.91
CA GLY A 107 -3.26 -13.48 15.07
C GLY A 107 -2.38 -12.50 15.84
N GLY A 108 -2.96 -11.61 16.66
CA GLY A 108 -2.25 -10.55 17.36
C GLY A 108 -2.14 -9.24 16.58
N ASP A 109 -2.78 -9.18 15.41
CA ASP A 109 -2.83 -7.97 14.57
C ASP A 109 -4.25 -7.41 14.47
N GLU A 110 -4.33 -6.10 14.29
CA GLU A 110 -5.52 -5.37 13.85
C GLU A 110 -5.44 -5.15 12.34
N HIS A 111 -6.55 -5.39 11.65
CA HIS A 111 -6.69 -5.24 10.21
C HIS A 111 -7.78 -4.22 9.89
N LEU A 112 -7.42 -3.11 9.26
CA LEU A 112 -8.35 -2.09 8.79
C LEU A 112 -8.64 -2.33 7.30
N ILE A 113 -9.90 -2.58 6.99
CA ILE A 113 -10.33 -2.88 5.62
C ILE A 113 -10.85 -1.62 4.94
N VAL A 114 -10.27 -1.34 3.79
CA VAL A 114 -10.52 -0.11 3.04
C VAL A 114 -10.98 -0.45 1.62
N GLU A 115 -12.06 0.18 1.18
CA GLU A 115 -12.42 0.20 -0.23
C GLU A 115 -11.83 1.46 -0.88
N LEU A 116 -11.03 1.26 -1.91
CA LEU A 116 -10.38 2.32 -2.67
C LEU A 116 -10.88 2.31 -4.12
N ARG A 117 -11.45 3.40 -4.59
CA ARG A 117 -11.88 3.59 -5.98
C ARG A 117 -10.97 4.57 -6.68
N THR A 118 -10.49 4.19 -7.84
CA THR A 118 -9.50 4.98 -8.59
C THR A 118 -9.78 4.97 -10.08
N ARG A 119 -9.17 5.93 -10.78
CA ARG A 119 -9.10 6.00 -12.23
C ARG A 119 -7.64 6.19 -12.63
N ILE A 120 -7.19 5.40 -13.59
CA ILE A 120 -5.82 5.43 -14.11
C ILE A 120 -5.82 5.17 -15.61
N VAL A 121 -4.74 5.54 -16.28
CA VAL A 121 -4.35 5.01 -17.58
C VAL A 121 -3.16 4.09 -17.36
N ASP A 122 -3.26 2.83 -17.77
CA ASP A 122 -2.29 1.78 -17.44
C ASP A 122 -1.84 1.05 -18.71
N TYR A 123 -0.54 1.12 -18.98
CA TYR A 123 0.06 0.47 -20.14
C TYR A 123 1.52 0.09 -19.87
N THR A 124 2.02 -0.89 -20.59
CA THR A 124 3.40 -1.37 -20.49
C THR A 124 4.12 -1.20 -21.80
N VAL A 125 5.35 -0.69 -21.75
CA VAL A 125 6.20 -0.50 -22.92
C VAL A 125 7.51 -1.26 -22.77
N GLN A 126 8.13 -1.56 -23.92
CA GLN A 126 9.51 -2.02 -23.99
C GLN A 126 10.44 -0.83 -23.74
N ASP A 127 11.47 -1.01 -22.91
CA ASP A 127 12.39 0.07 -22.54
C ASP A 127 13.25 0.54 -23.72
N SER A 128 13.62 -0.38 -24.63
CA SER A 128 14.56 -0.13 -25.72
C SER A 128 13.98 0.77 -26.82
N ASP A 129 12.73 0.57 -27.20
CA ASP A 129 12.11 1.25 -28.35
C ASP A 129 10.77 1.93 -28.02
N LYS A 130 10.37 1.89 -26.74
CA LYS A 130 9.12 2.44 -26.19
C LYS A 130 7.85 1.87 -26.84
N LYS A 131 7.96 0.72 -27.49
CA LYS A 131 6.85 0.03 -28.13
C LYS A 131 5.86 -0.49 -27.09
N LEU A 132 4.57 -0.31 -27.38
CA LEU A 132 3.49 -0.79 -26.51
C LEU A 132 3.47 -2.32 -26.49
N VAL A 133 3.57 -2.90 -25.30
CA VAL A 133 3.53 -4.35 -25.05
C VAL A 133 2.15 -4.78 -24.56
N SER A 134 1.53 -3.98 -23.69
CA SER A 134 0.19 -4.25 -23.18
C SER A 134 -0.48 -2.99 -22.64
N GLY A 135 -1.80 -3.05 -22.45
CA GLY A 135 -2.59 -1.91 -22.01
C GLY A 135 -2.93 -0.95 -23.15
N ASP A 136 -3.33 0.26 -22.79
CA ASP A 136 -3.72 1.32 -23.71
C ASP A 136 -3.33 2.68 -23.12
N ARG A 137 -2.71 3.55 -23.93
CA ARG A 137 -2.23 4.88 -23.50
C ARG A 137 -3.33 5.91 -23.36
N ASN A 138 -4.53 5.63 -23.88
CA ASN A 138 -5.61 6.60 -23.97
C ASN A 138 -6.85 6.20 -23.16
N ARG A 139 -7.04 4.89 -22.93
CA ARG A 139 -8.23 4.38 -22.26
C ARG A 139 -8.08 4.43 -20.75
N GLU A 140 -9.10 4.94 -20.10
CA GLU A 140 -9.14 5.01 -18.64
C GLU A 140 -9.64 3.71 -18.04
N LYS A 141 -8.96 3.26 -16.98
CA LYS A 141 -9.37 2.13 -16.14
C LYS A 141 -9.93 2.67 -14.83
N PHE A 142 -11.15 2.28 -14.55
CA PHE A 142 -11.79 2.51 -13.26
C PHE A 142 -11.65 1.25 -12.42
N MET A 143 -10.97 1.39 -11.28
CA MET A 143 -10.61 0.28 -10.41
C MET A 143 -11.30 0.42 -9.07
N THR A 144 -11.77 -0.69 -8.53
CA THR A 144 -12.12 -0.81 -7.11
C THR A 144 -11.20 -1.83 -6.47
N TYR A 145 -10.53 -1.42 -5.41
CA TYR A 145 -9.65 -2.26 -4.61
C TYR A 145 -10.18 -2.42 -3.20
N GLU A 146 -9.85 -3.54 -2.59
CA GLU A 146 -9.85 -3.69 -1.14
C GLU A 146 -8.40 -3.69 -0.67
N TRP A 147 -8.06 -2.73 0.18
CA TRP A 147 -6.79 -2.66 0.87
C TRP A 147 -6.95 -3.20 2.29
N ASP A 148 -5.98 -3.99 2.73
CA ASP A 148 -5.84 -4.45 4.10
C ASP A 148 -4.64 -3.73 4.71
N MET A 149 -4.94 -2.84 5.67
CA MET A 149 -3.93 -2.14 6.46
C MET A 149 -3.82 -2.87 7.79
N CYS A 150 -2.62 -3.20 8.24
CA CYS A 150 -2.44 -3.91 9.50
C CYS A 150 -1.46 -3.22 10.44
N ARG A 151 -1.62 -3.51 11.72
CA ARG A 151 -0.69 -3.14 12.80
C ARG A 151 -0.81 -4.14 13.94
N ALA A 152 0.18 -4.17 14.83
CA ALA A 152 0.10 -4.99 16.03
C ALA A 152 -1.09 -4.57 16.91
N GLU A 153 -1.82 -5.54 17.47
CA GLU A 153 -2.93 -5.29 18.38
C GLU A 153 -2.45 -4.50 19.61
N GLY A 154 -3.24 -3.50 20.00
CA GLY A 154 -2.91 -2.61 21.12
C GLY A 154 -2.00 -1.44 20.75
N SER A 155 -1.58 -1.34 19.49
CA SER A 155 -0.90 -0.13 19.01
C SER A 155 -1.86 1.06 19.00
N VAL A 156 -1.31 2.25 19.22
CA VAL A 156 -2.08 3.51 19.18
C VAL A 156 -1.51 4.41 18.09
N THR A 157 -2.39 5.15 17.45
CA THR A 157 -2.02 6.14 16.43
C THR A 157 -1.16 7.23 17.06
N THR A 158 0.00 7.47 16.48
CA THR A 158 0.88 8.57 16.88
C THR A 158 0.57 9.80 16.06
N ARG A 159 0.42 10.95 16.72
CA ARG A 159 0.23 12.22 16.00
C ARG A 159 1.50 12.55 15.22
N GLU A 160 1.35 13.01 13.99
CA GLU A 160 2.44 13.55 13.19
C GLU A 160 3.22 14.58 14.02
N GLY A 161 4.55 14.41 14.11
CA GLY A 161 5.45 15.27 14.86
C GLY A 161 5.87 14.76 16.22
N ALA A 162 5.27 13.71 16.77
CA ALA A 162 5.83 13.01 17.92
C ALA A 162 7.01 12.14 17.43
N MET A 163 8.24 12.59 17.70
CA MET A 163 9.43 11.74 17.54
C MET A 163 9.29 10.57 18.53
N GLN A 164 8.82 9.44 18.05
CA GLN A 164 8.96 8.21 18.82
C GLN A 164 10.35 7.63 18.51
N SER A 165 11.15 7.51 19.54
CA SER A 165 12.37 6.72 19.48
C SER A 165 11.97 5.25 19.56
N VAL A 166 11.97 4.57 18.42
CA VAL A 166 11.83 3.13 18.36
C VAL A 166 13.22 2.52 18.39
N SER A 167 13.38 1.43 19.13
CA SER A 167 14.63 0.69 19.12
C SER A 167 14.70 -0.26 17.94
N CYS A 168 15.85 -0.33 17.28
CA CYS A 168 16.08 -1.27 16.21
C CYS A 168 15.95 -2.72 16.69
N PRO A 169 15.09 -3.56 16.09
CA PRO A 169 14.93 -4.96 16.50
C PRO A 169 16.18 -5.82 16.24
N GLY A 170 17.16 -5.29 15.49
CA GLY A 170 18.41 -5.99 15.21
C GLY A 170 19.55 -5.66 16.16
N CYS A 171 19.69 -4.41 16.59
CA CYS A 171 20.84 -3.97 17.41
C CYS A 171 20.45 -3.14 18.65
N GLY A 172 19.15 -2.88 18.88
CA GLY A 172 18.66 -2.08 20.00
C GLY A 172 18.92 -0.57 19.91
N ALA A 173 19.56 -0.08 18.84
CA ALA A 173 19.85 1.33 18.69
C ALA A 173 18.57 2.16 18.56
N PRO A 174 18.49 3.38 19.13
CA PRO A 174 17.34 4.26 18.99
C PRO A 174 17.21 4.71 17.53
N LEU A 175 15.99 4.67 16.99
CA LEU A 175 15.67 5.04 15.63
C LEU A 175 14.66 6.18 15.60
N SER A 176 14.85 7.11 14.67
CA SER A 176 13.83 8.09 14.32
C SER A 176 13.00 7.54 13.16
N ILE A 177 11.73 7.26 13.43
CA ILE A 177 10.80 6.62 12.47
C ILE A 177 10.58 7.47 11.22
N ASN A 178 10.73 8.79 11.32
CA ASN A 178 10.38 9.71 10.23
C ASN A 178 11.42 9.79 9.10
N THR A 179 12.55 9.11 9.19
CA THR A 179 13.66 9.37 8.26
C THR A 179 14.32 8.15 7.63
N THR A 180 14.14 6.93 8.12
CA THR A 180 14.91 5.80 7.58
C THR A 180 14.15 4.47 7.59
N ALA A 181 14.03 3.88 6.41
CA ALA A 181 13.64 2.48 6.25
C ALA A 181 14.77 1.51 6.62
N LYS A 182 15.95 2.00 7.00
CA LYS A 182 17.12 1.20 7.39
C LYS A 182 17.73 1.78 8.67
N CYS A 183 18.08 0.89 9.60
CA CYS A 183 18.84 1.28 10.76
C CYS A 183 20.22 1.83 10.34
N PRO A 184 20.61 3.05 10.72
CA PRO A 184 21.89 3.63 10.34
C PRO A 184 23.08 2.93 10.99
N TYR A 185 22.84 2.12 12.03
CA TYR A 185 23.89 1.44 12.80
C TYR A 185 24.17 0.03 12.30
N CYS A 186 23.14 -0.78 12.05
CA CYS A 186 23.34 -2.17 11.62
C CYS A 186 22.86 -2.46 10.20
N GLY A 187 22.32 -1.46 9.50
CA GLY A 187 21.82 -1.62 8.13
C GLY A 187 20.54 -2.46 7.98
N ARG A 188 20.00 -2.97 9.11
CA ARG A 188 18.77 -3.76 9.08
C ARG A 188 17.60 -2.87 8.64
N VAL A 189 16.77 -3.42 7.80
CA VAL A 189 15.53 -2.76 7.44
C VAL A 189 14.58 -2.77 8.64
N VAL A 190 14.05 -1.60 8.95
CA VAL A 190 13.08 -1.40 10.01
C VAL A 190 11.77 -0.98 9.35
N THR A 191 10.73 -1.75 9.55
CA THR A 191 9.38 -1.44 9.11
C THR A 191 8.61 -0.77 10.24
N LEU A 192 7.68 0.09 9.89
CA LEU A 192 6.79 0.75 10.85
C LEU A 192 5.51 -0.05 11.15
N ASP A 193 5.40 -1.25 10.61
CA ASP A 193 4.24 -2.11 10.75
C ASP A 193 3.91 -2.48 12.21
N GLU A 194 4.91 -2.46 13.11
CA GLU A 194 4.71 -2.70 14.54
C GLU A 194 4.11 -1.48 15.30
N HIS A 195 4.11 -0.28 14.68
CA HIS A 195 3.79 0.98 15.37
C HIS A 195 2.77 1.86 14.66
N ASP A 196 2.44 1.58 13.40
CA ASP A 196 1.44 2.30 12.62
C ASP A 196 0.80 1.35 11.61
N TRP A 197 -0.29 1.79 10.99
CA TRP A 197 -0.96 1.05 9.93
C TRP A 197 -0.06 0.92 8.70
N ALA A 198 0.30 -0.30 8.36
CA ALA A 198 1.06 -0.65 7.16
C ALA A 198 0.19 -1.41 6.16
N LEU A 199 0.42 -1.20 4.87
CA LEU A 199 -0.27 -1.93 3.82
C LEU A 199 0.25 -3.38 3.77
N CYS A 200 -0.64 -4.35 3.98
CA CYS A 200 -0.28 -5.76 4.00
C CYS A 200 -0.88 -6.57 2.83
N ALA A 201 -1.98 -6.10 2.24
CA ALA A 201 -2.56 -6.76 1.08
C ALA A 201 -3.40 -5.81 0.22
N ILE A 202 -3.45 -6.09 -1.08
CA ILE A 202 -4.34 -5.43 -2.05
C ILE A 202 -5.08 -6.51 -2.82
N LYS A 203 -6.41 -6.38 -2.89
CA LYS A 203 -7.27 -7.19 -3.74
C LYS A 203 -7.92 -6.32 -4.80
N GLY A 204 -7.85 -6.72 -6.06
CA GLY A 204 -8.64 -6.12 -7.13
C GLY A 204 -10.07 -6.67 -7.08
N ILE A 205 -11.04 -5.82 -6.83
CA ILE A 205 -12.44 -6.19 -6.70
C ILE A 205 -13.15 -6.08 -8.05
N SER A 206 -12.99 -4.95 -8.72
CA SER A 206 -13.57 -4.73 -10.05
C SER A 206 -12.71 -3.83 -10.92
N GLN A 207 -12.87 -3.99 -12.23
CA GLN A 207 -12.24 -3.14 -13.24
C GLN A 207 -13.23 -2.88 -14.36
N THR A 208 -13.31 -1.62 -14.79
CA THR A 208 -14.01 -1.20 -16.01
C THR A 208 -13.07 -0.33 -16.84
N THR A 209 -13.01 -0.55 -18.14
CA THR A 209 -12.19 0.25 -19.07
C THR A 209 -13.10 1.01 -20.02
N ARG A 210 -12.86 2.31 -20.17
CA ARG A 210 -13.62 3.20 -21.04
C ARG A 210 -12.71 3.95 -22.01
#